data_68c4553f8332bca7917a9bc961b41e91
#
_entry.id   68c4553f8332bca7917a9bc961b41e91
#
_cell.length_a   1.000
_cell.length_b   1.000
_cell.length_c   1.000
_cell.angle_alpha   90.00
_cell.angle_beta   90.00
_cell.angle_gamma   90.00
#
_symmetry.space_group_name_H-M   'P 1'
#
loop_
_entity.id
_entity.type
_entity.pdbx_description
1 polymer ?
#
loop_
_entity_poly.entity_id
_entity_poly.type
_entity_poly.pdbx_seq_one_letter_code
_entity_poly.pdbx_strand_id
1 'polypeptide(L)'
;MKASCLLSLLLLGLLVPARAVEIQQVPSPDNSNSLMIDKSGRRDVLQLRTGVKVVRLFYDDIDALKPYLARAFGVPATKVGKITLPTYKSAKWLSNAQLQIVCAGAVNLGDSDREFDFTAVVDSSGKLLNATIVKAPPPPKATPKQKATPGKAKGRGRSD
;
A
#
# COMPACT_ATOMS: atom_id res chain seq x y z
N MET A 1 -19.58 57.38 -37.06
CA MET A 1 -18.29 56.77 -36.69
C MET A 1 -18.55 55.97 -35.40
N LYS A 2 -18.61 54.67 -35.48
CA LYS A 2 -18.96 53.80 -34.33
C LYS A 2 -17.72 52.94 -34.04
N ALA A 3 -17.09 53.16 -32.88
CA ALA A 3 -15.96 52.38 -32.41
C ALA A 3 -16.51 51.17 -31.68
N SER A 4 -16.31 49.97 -32.23
CA SER A 4 -16.58 48.68 -31.58
C SER A 4 -15.39 48.28 -30.72
N CYS A 5 -15.56 48.29 -29.42
CA CYS A 5 -14.61 47.79 -28.46
C CYS A 5 -14.79 46.27 -28.34
N LEU A 6 -13.86 45.48 -28.92
CA LEU A 6 -13.80 44.03 -28.77
C LEU A 6 -13.15 43.71 -27.42
N LEU A 7 -13.95 43.30 -26.47
CA LEU A 7 -13.52 42.80 -25.15
C LEU A 7 -13.18 41.30 -25.30
N SER A 8 -11.88 41.01 -25.55
CA SER A 8 -11.39 39.61 -25.55
C SER A 8 -11.28 39.14 -24.13
N LEU A 9 -12.26 38.37 -23.70
CA LEU A 9 -12.23 37.66 -22.40
C LEU A 9 -11.30 36.46 -22.52
N LEU A 10 -10.09 36.60 -22.01
CA LEU A 10 -9.10 35.52 -21.90
C LEU A 10 -9.52 34.59 -20.76
N LEU A 11 -10.29 33.57 -21.07
CA LEU A 11 -10.61 32.47 -20.13
C LEU A 11 -9.36 31.57 -20.03
N LEU A 12 -8.43 31.90 -19.14
CA LEU A 12 -7.38 30.97 -18.72
C LEU A 12 -8.07 29.87 -17.89
N GLY A 13 -8.54 28.82 -18.58
CA GLY A 13 -8.97 27.59 -17.94
C GLY A 13 -7.80 26.96 -17.20
N LEU A 14 -7.79 27.00 -15.89
CA LEU A 14 -6.97 26.17 -15.02
C LEU A 14 -7.27 24.69 -15.33
N LEU A 15 -6.55 24.12 -16.28
CA LEU A 15 -6.50 22.68 -16.48
C LEU A 15 -5.82 22.07 -15.24
N VAL A 16 -6.62 21.79 -14.20
CA VAL A 16 -6.19 20.88 -13.15
C VAL A 16 -6.02 19.53 -13.83
N PRO A 17 -4.80 18.94 -13.88
CA PRO A 17 -4.64 17.63 -14.46
C PRO A 17 -5.50 16.66 -13.67
N ALA A 18 -6.56 16.15 -14.29
CA ALA A 18 -7.34 15.05 -13.73
C ALA A 18 -6.36 13.89 -13.54
N ARG A 19 -6.08 13.54 -12.29
CA ARG A 19 -5.25 12.39 -11.96
C ARG A 19 -5.94 11.19 -12.59
N ALA A 20 -5.30 10.60 -13.60
CA ALA A 20 -5.82 9.41 -14.25
C ALA A 20 -6.02 8.33 -13.18
N VAL A 21 -7.24 7.83 -13.06
CA VAL A 21 -7.57 6.72 -12.14
C VAL A 21 -6.89 5.48 -12.74
N GLU A 22 -5.82 5.02 -12.10
CA GLU A 22 -5.10 3.81 -12.53
C GLU A 22 -5.79 2.59 -11.90
N ILE A 23 -6.70 1.98 -12.67
CA ILE A 23 -7.35 0.72 -12.29
C ILE A 23 -6.67 -0.41 -13.06
N GLN A 24 -6.03 -1.31 -12.32
CA GLN A 24 -5.53 -2.56 -12.85
C GLN A 24 -6.59 -3.64 -12.67
N GLN A 25 -6.79 -4.48 -13.69
CA GLN A 25 -7.74 -5.60 -13.64
C GLN A 25 -7.02 -6.92 -13.90
N VAL A 26 -7.33 -7.93 -13.08
CA VAL A 26 -6.82 -9.30 -13.21
C VAL A 26 -8.04 -10.24 -13.35
N PRO A 27 -8.42 -10.63 -14.58
CA PRO A 27 -9.57 -11.49 -14.80
C PRO A 27 -9.30 -12.95 -14.40
N SER A 28 -10.35 -13.69 -14.02
CA SER A 28 -10.30 -15.14 -13.86
C SER A 28 -10.13 -15.84 -15.20
N PRO A 29 -9.71 -17.12 -15.24
CA PRO A 29 -9.48 -17.85 -16.49
C PRO A 29 -10.70 -17.90 -17.42
N ASP A 30 -11.90 -17.93 -16.88
CA ASP A 30 -13.16 -17.90 -17.62
C ASP A 30 -13.79 -16.52 -17.78
N ASN A 31 -13.11 -15.46 -17.31
CA ASN A 31 -13.59 -14.08 -17.27
C ASN A 31 -14.88 -13.83 -16.48
N SER A 32 -15.36 -14.81 -15.70
CA SER A 32 -16.57 -14.65 -14.88
C SER A 32 -16.34 -13.75 -13.66
N ASN A 33 -15.10 -13.69 -13.18
CA ASN A 33 -14.68 -12.91 -12.03
C ASN A 33 -13.48 -12.02 -12.38
N SER A 34 -13.25 -10.97 -11.61
CA SER A 34 -12.05 -10.15 -11.76
C SER A 34 -11.64 -9.48 -10.46
N LEU A 35 -10.33 -9.41 -10.21
CA LEU A 35 -9.75 -8.54 -9.20
C LEU A 35 -9.50 -7.18 -9.83
N MET A 36 -10.04 -6.14 -9.23
CA MET A 36 -9.81 -4.73 -9.57
C MET A 36 -8.93 -4.11 -8.50
N ILE A 37 -7.86 -3.45 -8.91
CA ILE A 37 -6.91 -2.76 -8.05
C ILE A 37 -6.95 -1.28 -8.40
N ASP A 38 -7.46 -0.46 -7.50
CA ASP A 38 -7.46 0.99 -7.61
C ASP A 38 -6.26 1.57 -6.85
N LYS A 39 -5.32 2.16 -7.59
CA LYS A 39 -4.09 2.78 -7.09
C LYS A 39 -4.15 4.31 -7.08
N SER A 40 -5.30 4.90 -7.36
CA SER A 40 -5.47 6.35 -7.44
C SER A 40 -5.31 7.07 -6.09
N GLY A 41 -5.50 6.35 -4.98
CA GLY A 41 -5.44 6.85 -3.62
C GLY A 41 -4.05 6.75 -2.97
N ARG A 42 -4.00 7.05 -1.66
CA ARG A 42 -2.82 6.81 -0.82
C ARG A 42 -2.57 5.33 -0.53
N ARG A 43 -3.56 4.49 -0.76
CA ARG A 43 -3.55 3.05 -0.48
C ARG A 43 -4.28 2.35 -1.60
N ASP A 44 -3.82 1.16 -1.92
CA ASP A 44 -4.45 0.32 -2.91
C ASP A 44 -5.79 -0.19 -2.38
N VAL A 45 -6.84 -0.08 -3.19
CA VAL A 45 -8.16 -0.64 -2.90
C VAL A 45 -8.35 -1.87 -3.76
N LEU A 46 -8.46 -3.03 -3.11
CA LEU A 46 -8.66 -4.31 -3.78
C LEU A 46 -10.14 -4.66 -3.78
N GLN A 47 -10.71 -4.86 -4.96
CA GLN A 47 -12.11 -5.19 -5.15
C GLN A 47 -12.24 -6.47 -5.97
N LEU A 48 -12.92 -7.46 -5.43
CA LEU A 48 -13.28 -8.68 -6.15
C LEU A 48 -14.66 -8.49 -6.76
N ARG A 49 -14.74 -8.55 -8.08
CA ARG A 49 -15.99 -8.52 -8.84
C ARG A 49 -16.40 -9.93 -9.25
N THR A 50 -17.60 -10.33 -8.88
CA THR A 50 -18.22 -11.61 -9.26
C THR A 50 -19.59 -11.34 -9.84
N GLY A 51 -19.71 -11.40 -11.15
CA GLY A 51 -20.92 -10.93 -11.85
C GLY A 51 -21.21 -9.46 -11.52
N VAL A 52 -22.37 -9.21 -10.89
CA VAL A 52 -22.80 -7.85 -10.47
C VAL A 52 -22.33 -7.48 -9.06
N LYS A 53 -21.85 -8.46 -8.28
CA LYS A 53 -21.40 -8.24 -6.91
C LYS A 53 -19.96 -7.75 -6.87
N VAL A 54 -19.71 -6.73 -6.04
CA VAL A 54 -18.36 -6.22 -5.76
C VAL A 54 -18.10 -6.28 -4.26
N VAL A 55 -16.98 -6.90 -3.88
CA VAL A 55 -16.55 -7.05 -2.48
C VAL A 55 -15.18 -6.38 -2.32
N ARG A 56 -15.00 -5.54 -1.30
CA ARG A 56 -13.71 -4.98 -0.94
C ARG A 56 -12.94 -5.99 -0.10
N LEU A 57 -11.77 -6.41 -0.59
CA LEU A 57 -10.92 -7.34 0.11
C LEU A 57 -10.08 -6.63 1.17
N PHE A 58 -9.91 -7.27 2.33
CA PHE A 58 -9.08 -6.78 3.44
C PHE A 58 -9.48 -5.39 3.95
N TYR A 59 -10.73 -5.02 3.82
CA TYR A 59 -11.25 -3.75 4.33
C TYR A 59 -11.99 -3.96 5.66
N ASP A 60 -13.13 -4.62 5.64
CA ASP A 60 -13.92 -4.92 6.84
C ASP A 60 -13.45 -6.19 7.55
N ASP A 61 -12.83 -7.11 6.81
CA ASP A 61 -12.38 -8.43 7.25
C ASP A 61 -10.86 -8.54 7.47
N ILE A 62 -10.14 -7.41 7.50
CA ILE A 62 -8.68 -7.40 7.70
C ILE A 62 -8.26 -8.12 8.98
N ASP A 63 -9.12 -8.13 9.98
CA ASP A 63 -8.90 -8.81 11.25
C ASP A 63 -8.83 -10.33 11.12
N ALA A 64 -9.32 -10.90 10.01
CA ALA A 64 -9.13 -12.31 9.68
C ALA A 64 -7.65 -12.71 9.54
N LEU A 65 -6.75 -11.76 9.33
CA LEU A 65 -5.30 -11.98 9.30
C LEU A 65 -4.67 -12.10 10.70
N LYS A 66 -5.34 -11.66 11.77
CA LYS A 66 -4.77 -11.64 13.14
C LYS A 66 -4.24 -13.00 13.62
N PRO A 67 -4.93 -14.14 13.43
CA PRO A 67 -4.41 -15.45 13.84
C PRO A 67 -3.12 -15.83 13.11
N TYR A 68 -3.01 -15.48 11.83
CA TYR A 68 -1.83 -15.77 11.02
C TYR A 68 -0.65 -14.89 11.46
N LEU A 69 -0.90 -13.62 11.74
CA LEU A 69 0.09 -12.67 12.27
C LEU A 69 0.58 -13.09 13.65
N ALA A 70 -0.33 -13.45 14.56
CA ALA A 70 0.00 -13.94 15.89
C ALA A 70 0.96 -15.12 15.82
N ARG A 71 0.66 -16.12 14.98
CA ARG A 71 1.50 -17.29 14.75
C ARG A 71 2.86 -16.90 14.16
N ALA A 72 2.86 -16.06 13.13
CA ALA A 72 4.09 -15.66 12.45
C ALA A 72 5.03 -14.88 13.38
N PHE A 73 4.50 -13.97 14.18
CA PHE A 73 5.31 -13.15 15.08
C PHE A 73 5.56 -13.79 16.45
N GLY A 74 4.93 -14.93 16.75
CA GLY A 74 5.09 -15.63 18.03
C GLY A 74 4.48 -14.86 19.21
N VAL A 75 3.39 -14.15 18.98
CA VAL A 75 2.69 -13.35 19.99
C VAL A 75 1.25 -13.85 20.17
N PRO A 76 0.62 -13.65 21.34
CA PRO A 76 -0.80 -13.91 21.50
C PRO A 76 -1.65 -13.07 20.54
N ALA A 77 -2.75 -13.60 20.03
CA ALA A 77 -3.65 -12.88 19.12
C ALA A 77 -4.17 -11.55 19.71
N THR A 78 -4.29 -11.46 21.04
CA THR A 78 -4.67 -10.24 21.77
C THR A 78 -3.61 -9.13 21.70
N LYS A 79 -2.37 -9.45 21.36
CA LYS A 79 -1.29 -8.46 21.14
C LYS A 79 -1.24 -7.96 19.71
N VAL A 80 -1.97 -8.58 18.79
CA VAL A 80 -2.06 -8.13 17.39
C VAL A 80 -3.04 -6.96 17.33
N GLY A 81 -2.49 -5.76 17.25
CA GLY A 81 -3.25 -4.52 17.23
C GLY A 81 -3.75 -4.17 15.82
N LYS A 82 -3.69 -2.89 15.49
CA LYS A 82 -4.15 -2.37 14.20
C LYS A 82 -3.30 -2.91 13.06
N ILE A 83 -3.96 -3.43 12.04
CA ILE A 83 -3.34 -3.81 10.76
C ILE A 83 -3.52 -2.66 9.79
N THR A 84 -2.44 -2.21 9.16
CA THR A 84 -2.50 -1.20 8.09
C THR A 84 -2.98 -1.86 6.82
N LEU A 85 -3.84 -1.17 6.07
CA LEU A 85 -4.36 -1.65 4.79
C LEU A 85 -3.21 -2.01 3.85
N PRO A 86 -3.32 -3.15 3.15
CA PRO A 86 -2.23 -3.71 2.38
C PRO A 86 -1.90 -2.88 1.14
N THR A 87 -0.62 -2.93 0.75
CA THR A 87 -0.15 -2.52 -0.57
C THR A 87 -0.11 -3.74 -1.46
N TYR A 88 -0.78 -3.67 -2.60
CA TYR A 88 -0.82 -4.75 -3.58
C TYR A 88 0.55 -4.98 -4.24
N LYS A 89 0.95 -6.23 -4.37
CA LYS A 89 2.15 -6.64 -5.11
C LYS A 89 1.81 -7.44 -6.36
N SER A 90 1.05 -8.52 -6.21
CA SER A 90 0.66 -9.38 -7.32
C SER A 90 -0.58 -10.20 -7.00
N ALA A 91 -1.23 -10.74 -8.03
CA ALA A 91 -2.31 -11.71 -7.89
C ALA A 91 -2.25 -12.77 -8.99
N LYS A 92 -2.75 -13.96 -8.66
CA LYS A 92 -2.88 -15.08 -9.57
C LYS A 92 -4.13 -15.87 -9.24
N TRP A 93 -4.98 -16.13 -10.23
CA TRP A 93 -6.08 -17.06 -10.10
C TRP A 93 -5.55 -18.50 -10.03
N LEU A 94 -5.93 -19.22 -8.98
CA LEU A 94 -5.66 -20.65 -8.82
C LEU A 94 -6.72 -21.49 -9.52
N SER A 95 -7.94 -20.96 -9.58
CA SER A 95 -9.09 -21.51 -10.32
C SER A 95 -10.07 -20.37 -10.57
N ASN A 96 -11.21 -20.63 -11.22
CA ASN A 96 -12.27 -19.65 -11.39
C ASN A 96 -12.89 -19.19 -10.06
N ALA A 97 -12.73 -19.99 -8.99
CA ALA A 97 -13.32 -19.74 -7.68
C ALA A 97 -12.29 -19.33 -6.60
N GLN A 98 -10.99 -19.36 -6.88
CA GLN A 98 -9.95 -19.08 -5.90
C GLN A 98 -8.89 -18.15 -6.47
N LEU A 99 -8.60 -17.09 -5.73
CA LEU A 99 -7.64 -16.06 -6.06
C LEU A 99 -6.54 -16.01 -5.00
N GLN A 100 -5.29 -16.14 -5.42
CA GLN A 100 -4.12 -15.87 -4.58
C GLN A 100 -3.69 -14.41 -4.79
N ILE A 101 -3.49 -13.70 -3.68
CA ILE A 101 -3.08 -12.29 -3.69
C ILE A 101 -1.84 -12.15 -2.79
N VAL A 102 -0.85 -11.42 -3.28
CA VAL A 102 0.35 -11.06 -2.51
C VAL A 102 0.30 -9.57 -2.21
N CYS A 103 0.41 -9.23 -0.94
CA CYS A 103 0.41 -7.86 -0.46
C CYS A 103 1.51 -7.63 0.58
N ALA A 104 1.90 -6.36 0.76
CA ALA A 104 2.65 -5.90 1.92
C ALA A 104 1.72 -5.18 2.88
N GLY A 105 2.03 -5.24 4.17
CA GLY A 105 1.28 -4.55 5.21
C GLY A 105 2.14 -4.23 6.41
N ALA A 106 1.55 -3.54 7.38
CA ALA A 106 2.16 -3.32 8.68
C ALA A 106 1.16 -3.63 9.78
N VAL A 107 1.65 -4.11 10.91
CA VAL A 107 0.85 -4.46 12.08
C VAL A 107 1.47 -3.88 13.33
N ASN A 108 0.64 -3.32 14.20
CA ASN A 108 1.06 -2.91 15.53
C ASN A 108 1.06 -4.13 16.47
N LEU A 109 2.19 -4.39 17.12
CA LEU A 109 2.37 -5.49 18.08
C LEU A 109 2.58 -4.98 19.51
N GLY A 110 1.90 -3.91 19.88
CA GLY A 110 2.02 -3.22 21.17
C GLY A 110 2.99 -2.04 21.07
N ASP A 111 4.29 -2.27 21.27
CA ASP A 111 5.28 -1.20 21.36
C ASP A 111 5.86 -0.77 20.02
N SER A 112 5.60 -1.49 18.94
CA SER A 112 6.19 -1.21 17.63
C SER A 112 5.34 -1.72 16.47
N ASP A 113 5.39 -0.98 15.37
CA ASP A 113 4.88 -1.43 14.09
C ASP A 113 5.88 -2.38 13.43
N ARG A 114 5.36 -3.43 12.83
CA ARG A 114 6.13 -4.43 12.09
C ARG A 114 5.61 -4.55 10.68
N GLU A 115 6.50 -4.46 9.73
CA GLU A 115 6.20 -4.72 8.32
C GLU A 115 6.19 -6.21 8.04
N PHE A 116 5.33 -6.62 7.14
CA PHE A 116 5.22 -8.00 6.68
C PHE A 116 4.69 -8.06 5.25
N ASP A 117 5.06 -9.12 4.56
CA ASP A 117 4.39 -9.54 3.34
C ASP A 117 3.44 -10.67 3.67
N PHE A 118 2.34 -10.75 2.93
CA PHE A 118 1.45 -11.89 3.05
C PHE A 118 0.95 -12.37 1.70
N THR A 119 0.75 -13.67 1.62
CA THR A 119 0.07 -14.32 0.51
C THR A 119 -1.26 -14.82 1.06
N ALA A 120 -2.35 -14.28 0.56
CA ALA A 120 -3.70 -14.68 0.93
C ALA A 120 -4.34 -15.47 -0.21
N VAL A 121 -5.11 -16.49 0.12
CA VAL A 121 -6.03 -17.17 -0.81
C VAL A 121 -7.45 -16.83 -0.38
N VAL A 122 -8.22 -16.25 -1.30
CA VAL A 122 -9.62 -15.90 -1.09
C VAL A 122 -10.50 -16.66 -2.08
N ASP A 123 -11.74 -16.94 -1.69
CA ASP A 123 -12.74 -17.50 -2.60
C ASP A 123 -13.43 -16.41 -3.44
N SER A 124 -14.31 -16.81 -4.35
CA SER A 124 -15.08 -15.90 -5.20
C SER A 124 -16.06 -14.99 -4.44
N SER A 125 -16.32 -15.25 -3.16
CA SER A 125 -17.10 -14.37 -2.29
C SER A 125 -16.24 -13.31 -1.58
N GLY A 126 -14.91 -13.41 -1.70
CA GLY A 126 -13.93 -12.55 -1.03
C GLY A 126 -13.52 -13.07 0.36
N LYS A 127 -14.02 -14.23 0.80
CA LYS A 127 -13.68 -14.81 2.11
C LYS A 127 -12.26 -15.34 2.10
N LEU A 128 -11.48 -14.99 3.12
CA LEU A 128 -10.14 -15.53 3.34
C LEU A 128 -10.19 -17.04 3.66
N LEU A 129 -9.56 -17.84 2.81
CA LEU A 129 -9.42 -19.28 2.99
C LEU A 129 -8.12 -19.65 3.70
N ASN A 130 -7.03 -18.96 3.36
CA ASN A 130 -5.72 -19.18 3.94
C ASN A 130 -4.84 -17.93 3.80
N ALA A 131 -3.87 -17.78 4.72
CA ALA A 131 -2.83 -16.77 4.58
C ALA A 131 -1.48 -17.30 5.08
N THR A 132 -0.42 -16.90 4.36
CA THR A 132 0.97 -17.13 4.76
C THR A 132 1.63 -15.78 4.96
N ILE A 133 2.25 -15.59 6.13
CA ILE A 133 2.93 -14.34 6.50
C ILE A 133 4.44 -14.53 6.37
N VAL A 134 5.10 -13.58 5.72
CA VAL A 134 6.56 -13.47 5.65
C VAL A 134 6.96 -12.17 6.33
N LYS A 135 7.75 -12.27 7.38
CA LYS A 135 8.26 -11.07 8.09
C LYS A 135 9.21 -10.30 7.16
N ALA A 136 9.04 -8.99 7.09
CA ALA A 136 10.06 -8.16 6.46
C ALA A 136 11.39 -8.26 7.24
N PRO A 137 12.53 -8.25 6.57
CA PRO A 137 13.81 -8.18 7.24
C PRO A 137 13.86 -6.92 8.11
N PRO A 138 14.50 -6.98 9.31
CA PRO A 138 14.64 -5.79 10.14
C PRO A 138 15.36 -4.70 9.34
N PRO A 139 14.95 -3.43 9.50
CA PRO A 139 15.63 -2.32 8.81
C PRO A 139 17.13 -2.36 9.14
N PRO A 140 18.01 -2.08 8.17
CA PRO A 140 19.43 -2.04 8.41
C PRO A 140 19.71 -1.09 9.57
N LYS A 141 20.46 -1.57 10.57
CA LYS A 141 20.85 -0.73 11.71
C LYS A 141 21.51 0.52 11.14
N ALA A 142 20.95 1.69 11.48
CA ALA A 142 21.51 2.96 11.07
C ALA A 142 23.00 2.98 11.48
N THR A 143 23.88 3.07 10.50
CA THR A 143 25.33 3.22 10.74
C THR A 143 25.49 4.47 11.61
N PRO A 144 26.19 4.38 12.77
CA PRO A 144 26.39 5.55 13.61
C PRO A 144 27.02 6.65 12.77
N LYS A 145 26.34 7.81 12.66
CA LYS A 145 26.92 8.99 12.02
C LYS A 145 28.26 9.26 12.71
N GLN A 146 29.36 9.06 12.00
CA GLN A 146 30.68 9.47 12.45
C GLN A 146 30.60 10.93 12.90
N LYS A 147 30.81 11.15 14.21
CA LYS A 147 30.92 12.48 14.78
C LYS A 147 32.07 13.18 14.05
N ALA A 148 31.75 14.19 13.27
CA ALA A 148 32.76 15.03 12.64
C ALA A 148 33.70 15.57 13.74
N THR A 149 34.96 15.21 13.66
CA THR A 149 35.99 15.71 14.55
C THR A 149 36.12 17.22 14.32
N PRO A 150 36.03 18.07 15.36
CA PRO A 150 36.20 19.50 15.21
C PRO A 150 37.61 19.79 14.70
N GLY A 151 37.73 20.37 13.49
CA GLY A 151 38.98 20.77 12.91
C GLY A 151 39.74 21.70 13.84
N LYS A 152 40.98 21.33 14.20
CA LYS A 152 41.96 22.07 14.99
C LYS A 152 42.25 23.39 14.28
N ALA A 153 41.77 24.49 14.84
CA ALA A 153 42.07 25.82 14.36
C ALA A 153 43.59 26.07 14.45
N LYS A 154 44.18 26.27 13.25
CA LYS A 154 45.61 26.60 13.10
C LYS A 154 45.82 28.06 13.51
N GLY A 155 46.45 28.27 14.65
CA GLY A 155 46.83 29.60 15.16
C GLY A 155 47.70 30.33 14.14
N ARG A 156 47.30 31.54 13.80
CA ARG A 156 48.10 32.50 13.02
C ARG A 156 49.13 33.10 14.01
N GLY A 157 50.39 32.73 13.86
CA GLY A 157 51.50 33.44 14.47
C GLY A 157 51.59 34.84 13.90
N ARG A 158 51.65 35.82 14.77
CA ARG A 158 51.96 37.23 14.53
C ARG A 158 53.46 37.36 14.70
N SER A 159 54.17 37.76 13.68
CA SER A 159 55.57 38.18 13.77
C SER A 159 55.60 39.69 13.75
N ASP A 160 56.27 40.22 14.72
CA ASP A 160 56.74 41.63 14.78
C ASP A 160 57.84 41.87 13.78
#